data_54bae67b6fac961d74b29cc6222f8b5c
#
_entry.id   54bae67b6fac961d74b29cc6222f8b5c
#
_cell.length_a   1.000
_cell.length_b   1.000
_cell.length_c   1.000
_cell.angle_alpha   90.00
_cell.angle_beta   90.00
_cell.angle_gamma   90.00
#
_symmetry.space_group_name_H-M   'P 1'
#
loop_
_entity.id
_entity.type
_entity.pdbx_description
1 polymer ?
#
loop_
_entity_poly.entity_id
_entity_poly.type
_entity_poly.pdbx_seq_one_letter_code
_entity_poly.pdbx_strand_id
1 'polypeptide(L)'
;TEKRLATREEQEILSRYVGWGGLADCFDERHGKYLELKSLLDEDEYAAARASSLTAFYTSPVIIRAMYQALEQMGFRQGNILEPSCGVGNFIGMLPDSMAESKAYGVEIDSISGRIAQQLYQNSSIAVNGFEKVQMPDSFFDASLGNIPFGDFKVSDRKYDKYHWLIHDYFFGKTLDK
;
A
#
# COMPACT_ATOMS: atom_id res chain seq x y z
N THR A 1 9.19 20.93 -3.87
CA THR A 1 8.20 20.14 -3.10
C THR A 1 8.04 20.74 -1.72
N GLU A 2 6.87 21.28 -1.45
CA GLU A 2 6.52 21.84 -0.15
C GLU A 2 6.43 20.71 0.88
N LYS A 3 7.21 20.82 1.97
CA LYS A 3 7.17 19.83 3.06
C LYS A 3 6.01 20.16 4.01
N ARG A 4 4.78 20.05 3.53
CA ARG A 4 3.55 20.31 4.30
C ARG A 4 2.50 19.23 4.03
N LEU A 5 1.49 19.18 4.87
CA LEU A 5 0.31 18.34 4.64
C LEU A 5 -0.59 18.98 3.56
N ALA A 6 -1.25 18.11 2.78
CA ALA A 6 -2.22 18.54 1.79
C ALA A 6 -3.46 19.15 2.43
N THR A 7 -4.00 20.20 1.79
CA THR A 7 -5.30 20.75 2.14
C THR A 7 -6.42 19.79 1.72
N ARG A 8 -7.65 20.05 2.15
CA ARG A 8 -8.81 19.24 1.77
C ARG A 8 -9.04 19.24 0.26
N GLU A 9 -8.89 20.37 -0.39
CA GLU A 9 -9.03 20.52 -1.84
C GLU A 9 -7.95 19.71 -2.58
N GLU A 10 -6.71 19.73 -2.08
CA GLU A 10 -5.63 18.92 -2.62
C GLU A 10 -5.86 17.43 -2.40
N GLN A 11 -6.39 17.03 -1.25
CA GLN A 11 -6.78 15.64 -0.98
C GLN A 11 -7.87 15.16 -1.95
N GLU A 12 -8.85 16.01 -2.29
CA GLU A 12 -9.87 15.69 -3.31
C GLU A 12 -9.25 15.41 -4.69
N ILE A 13 -8.19 16.13 -5.05
CA ILE A 13 -7.44 15.87 -6.29
C ILE A 13 -6.67 14.55 -6.18
N LEU A 14 -5.93 14.35 -5.09
CA LEU A 14 -5.13 13.15 -4.86
C LEU A 14 -5.98 11.88 -4.80
N SER A 15 -7.20 11.97 -4.27
CA SER A 15 -8.14 10.83 -4.18
C SER A 15 -8.60 10.27 -5.54
N ARG A 16 -8.38 11.04 -6.61
CA ARG A 16 -8.68 10.62 -8.00
C ARG A 16 -7.59 9.77 -8.63
N TYR A 17 -6.45 9.64 -7.96
CA TYR A 17 -5.37 8.79 -8.44
C TYR A 17 -5.78 7.32 -8.40
N VAL A 18 -5.65 6.64 -9.52
CA VAL A 18 -6.09 5.25 -9.71
C VAL A 18 -4.94 4.26 -9.92
N GLY A 19 -3.69 4.72 -9.72
CA GLY A 19 -2.50 3.88 -9.92
C GLY A 19 -2.13 3.68 -11.39
N TRP A 20 -1.15 2.82 -11.60
CA TRP A 20 -0.50 2.62 -12.90
C TRP A 20 -1.04 1.42 -13.69
N GLY A 21 -1.86 0.55 -13.09
CA GLY A 21 -2.32 -0.70 -13.70
C GLY A 21 -3.01 -0.56 -15.06
N GLY A 22 -3.73 0.54 -15.28
CA GLY A 22 -4.36 0.86 -16.56
C GLY A 22 -3.45 1.56 -17.58
N LEU A 23 -2.19 1.82 -17.22
CA LEU A 23 -1.22 2.61 -18.02
C LEU A 23 0.04 1.83 -18.39
N ALA A 24 0.01 0.49 -18.25
CA ALA A 24 1.18 -0.36 -18.52
C ALA A 24 1.77 -0.13 -19.91
N ASP A 25 0.93 0.07 -20.92
CA ASP A 25 1.36 0.30 -22.30
C ASP A 25 2.11 1.64 -22.48
N CYS A 26 1.87 2.63 -21.60
CA CYS A 26 2.56 3.92 -21.66
C CYS A 26 4.07 3.82 -21.34
N PHE A 27 4.52 2.70 -20.78
CA PHE A 27 5.94 2.42 -20.51
C PHE A 27 6.66 1.76 -21.69
N ASP A 28 5.99 1.46 -22.81
CA ASP A 28 6.59 1.00 -24.07
C ASP A 28 7.06 2.22 -24.86
N GLU A 29 8.32 2.21 -25.32
CA GLU A 29 8.95 3.30 -26.09
C GLU A 29 8.18 3.64 -27.40
N ARG A 30 7.40 2.69 -27.92
CA ARG A 30 6.55 2.88 -29.11
C ARG A 30 5.22 3.54 -28.82
N HIS A 31 4.84 3.66 -27.55
CA HIS A 31 3.58 4.27 -27.16
C HIS A 31 3.63 5.80 -27.27
N GLY A 32 2.60 6.42 -27.85
CA GLY A 32 2.57 7.86 -28.12
C GLY A 32 2.73 8.76 -26.88
N LYS A 33 2.46 8.24 -25.67
CA LYS A 33 2.61 8.97 -24.39
C LYS A 33 3.92 8.65 -23.65
N TYR A 34 4.80 7.81 -24.19
CA TYR A 34 6.03 7.40 -23.52
C TYR A 34 6.92 8.58 -23.11
N LEU A 35 7.21 9.48 -24.05
CA LEU A 35 8.07 10.64 -23.80
C LEU A 35 7.44 11.63 -22.82
N GLU A 36 6.13 11.84 -22.90
CA GLU A 36 5.39 12.67 -21.96
C GLU A 36 5.50 12.10 -20.55
N LEU A 37 5.19 10.80 -20.37
CA LEU A 37 5.30 10.12 -19.09
C LEU A 37 6.72 10.21 -18.51
N LYS A 38 7.74 9.95 -19.34
CA LYS A 38 9.13 9.98 -18.92
C LYS A 38 9.62 11.38 -18.52
N SER A 39 9.00 12.44 -19.08
CA SER A 39 9.33 13.82 -18.71
C SER A 39 8.68 14.30 -17.40
N LEU A 40 7.63 13.61 -16.94
CA LEU A 40 6.87 13.97 -15.74
C LEU A 40 7.41 13.33 -14.46
N LEU A 41 8.14 12.23 -14.58
CA LEU A 41 8.66 11.43 -13.47
C LEU A 41 10.18 11.51 -13.43
N ASP A 42 10.75 11.53 -12.23
CA ASP A 42 12.18 11.27 -12.08
C ASP A 42 12.51 9.77 -12.32
N GLU A 43 13.79 9.41 -12.34
CA GLU A 43 14.21 8.03 -12.64
C GLU A 43 13.67 7.01 -11.63
N ASP A 44 13.65 7.35 -10.35
CA ASP A 44 13.17 6.46 -9.27
C ASP A 44 11.65 6.35 -9.32
N GLU A 45 10.93 7.45 -9.52
CA GLU A 45 9.49 7.48 -9.72
C GLU A 45 9.08 6.68 -10.96
N TYR A 46 9.81 6.83 -12.06
CA TYR A 46 9.55 6.08 -13.29
C TYR A 46 9.75 4.58 -13.10
N ALA A 47 10.83 4.18 -12.43
CA ALA A 47 11.11 2.77 -12.15
C ALA A 47 10.03 2.16 -11.23
N ALA A 48 9.63 2.86 -10.16
CA ALA A 48 8.57 2.44 -9.25
C ALA A 48 7.22 2.33 -9.95
N ALA A 49 6.83 3.34 -10.73
CA ALA A 49 5.58 3.36 -11.49
C ALA A 49 5.51 2.22 -12.50
N ARG A 50 6.61 1.96 -13.24
CA ARG A 50 6.70 0.84 -14.18
C ARG A 50 6.57 -0.51 -13.47
N ALA A 51 7.24 -0.71 -12.35
CA ALA A 51 7.14 -1.94 -11.57
C ALA A 51 5.72 -2.16 -11.05
N SER A 52 5.05 -1.13 -10.54
CA SER A 52 3.71 -1.21 -10.00
C SER A 52 2.63 -1.37 -11.08
N SER A 53 2.87 -0.98 -12.33
CA SER A 53 1.90 -1.12 -13.43
C SER A 53 1.49 -2.58 -13.69
N LEU A 54 2.34 -3.55 -13.31
CA LEU A 54 2.09 -4.98 -13.48
C LEU A 54 1.45 -5.64 -12.23
N THR A 55 1.52 -5.00 -11.08
CA THR A 55 1.16 -5.61 -9.79
C THR A 55 0.14 -4.81 -8.98
N ALA A 56 -0.14 -3.56 -9.36
CA ALA A 56 -1.07 -2.69 -8.64
C ALA A 56 -2.54 -3.02 -8.99
N PHE A 57 -3.11 -3.99 -8.29
CA PHE A 57 -4.52 -4.34 -8.36
C PHE A 57 -5.24 -3.80 -7.13
N TYR A 58 -6.04 -2.74 -7.32
CA TYR A 58 -6.82 -2.16 -6.22
C TYR A 58 -8.03 -3.03 -5.89
N THR A 59 -8.17 -3.32 -4.59
CA THR A 59 -9.30 -4.08 -4.07
C THR A 59 -10.59 -3.26 -4.16
N SER A 60 -11.67 -3.85 -4.65
CA SER A 60 -12.93 -3.14 -4.77
C SER A 60 -13.51 -2.76 -3.40
N PRO A 61 -14.23 -1.63 -3.30
CA PRO A 61 -14.86 -1.21 -2.04
C PRO A 61 -15.82 -2.23 -1.43
N VAL A 62 -16.46 -3.06 -2.25
CA VAL A 62 -17.37 -4.11 -1.78
C VAL A 62 -16.60 -5.18 -1.01
N ILE A 63 -15.44 -5.59 -1.52
CA ILE A 63 -14.59 -6.60 -0.87
C ILE A 63 -14.01 -6.02 0.43
N ILE A 64 -13.51 -4.79 0.41
CA ILE A 64 -12.96 -4.13 1.62
C ILE A 64 -14.00 -4.07 2.72
N ARG A 65 -15.24 -3.64 2.41
CA ARG A 65 -16.34 -3.63 3.38
C ARG A 65 -16.65 -5.02 3.93
N ALA A 66 -16.69 -6.04 3.08
CA ALA A 66 -16.93 -7.41 3.51
C ALA A 66 -15.83 -7.92 4.47
N MET A 67 -14.56 -7.56 4.22
CA MET A 67 -13.45 -7.93 5.10
C MET A 67 -13.57 -7.25 6.46
N TYR A 68 -13.92 -5.96 6.52
CA TYR A 68 -14.17 -5.28 7.79
C TYR A 68 -15.39 -5.86 8.54
N GLN A 69 -16.46 -6.20 7.84
CA GLN A 69 -17.61 -6.88 8.43
C GLN A 69 -17.24 -8.24 9.03
N ALA A 70 -16.40 -9.02 8.35
CA ALA A 70 -15.88 -10.27 8.89
C ALA A 70 -15.06 -10.03 10.17
N LEU A 71 -14.21 -9.01 10.18
CA LEU A 71 -13.41 -8.65 11.35
C LEU A 71 -14.30 -8.24 12.54
N GLU A 72 -15.38 -7.47 12.30
CA GLU A 72 -16.40 -7.14 13.31
C GLU A 72 -17.10 -8.37 13.86
N GLN A 73 -17.46 -9.33 13.00
CA GLN A 73 -18.09 -10.59 13.39
C GLN A 73 -17.18 -11.47 14.23
N MET A 74 -15.85 -11.41 13.98
CA MET A 74 -14.84 -12.06 14.81
C MET A 74 -14.62 -11.35 16.16
N GLY A 75 -15.29 -10.22 16.42
CA GLY A 75 -15.24 -9.51 17.68
C GLY A 75 -14.23 -8.37 17.74
N PHE A 76 -13.50 -8.08 16.68
CA PHE A 76 -12.58 -6.94 16.65
C PHE A 76 -13.36 -5.62 16.70
N ARG A 77 -12.91 -4.67 17.53
CA ARG A 77 -13.52 -3.35 17.68
C ARG A 77 -12.54 -2.21 17.53
N GLN A 78 -11.37 -2.36 18.10
CA GLN A 78 -10.30 -1.35 18.00
C GLN A 78 -8.94 -1.99 18.23
N GLY A 79 -7.90 -1.38 17.69
CA GLY A 79 -6.51 -1.81 17.85
C GLY A 79 -5.60 -1.21 16.80
N ASN A 80 -4.39 -1.74 16.72
CA ASN A 80 -3.44 -1.41 15.69
C ASN A 80 -3.69 -2.29 14.46
N ILE A 81 -4.03 -1.68 13.33
CA ILE A 81 -4.33 -2.38 12.08
C ILE A 81 -3.18 -2.15 11.08
N LEU A 82 -2.62 -3.22 10.54
CA LEU A 82 -1.57 -3.17 9.52
C LEU A 82 -2.13 -3.44 8.13
N GLU A 83 -1.79 -2.59 7.16
CA GLU A 83 -1.92 -2.83 5.73
C GLU A 83 -0.51 -2.91 5.10
N PRO A 84 0.05 -4.12 4.87
CA PRO A 84 1.47 -4.29 4.55
C PRO A 84 1.83 -3.95 3.09
N SER A 85 0.83 -3.66 2.25
CA SER A 85 0.98 -3.17 0.86
C SER A 85 -0.21 -2.28 0.53
N CYS A 86 -0.18 -1.05 1.09
CA CYS A 86 -1.40 -0.24 1.19
C CYS A 86 -1.78 0.50 -0.11
N GLY A 87 -0.90 0.59 -1.10
CA GLY A 87 -1.15 1.41 -2.27
C GLY A 87 -1.46 2.85 -1.88
N VAL A 88 -2.59 3.35 -2.33
CA VAL A 88 -3.10 4.67 -1.93
C VAL A 88 -3.92 4.65 -0.63
N GLY A 89 -3.97 3.51 0.08
CA GLY A 89 -4.61 3.39 1.39
C GLY A 89 -6.12 3.15 1.33
N ASN A 90 -6.61 2.40 0.35
CA ASN A 90 -8.06 2.17 0.22
C ASN A 90 -8.66 1.47 1.44
N PHE A 91 -7.96 0.52 2.06
CA PHE A 91 -8.42 -0.10 3.30
C PHE A 91 -8.44 0.90 4.44
N ILE A 92 -7.39 1.73 4.58
CA ILE A 92 -7.31 2.77 5.60
C ILE A 92 -8.46 3.76 5.46
N GLY A 93 -8.76 4.20 4.23
CA GLY A 93 -9.84 5.14 3.96
C GLY A 93 -11.26 4.59 4.12
N MET A 94 -11.37 3.27 4.19
CA MET A 94 -12.66 2.57 4.37
C MET A 94 -12.82 1.94 5.75
N LEU A 95 -11.97 2.33 6.71
CA LEU A 95 -12.12 1.93 8.11
C LEU A 95 -13.53 2.31 8.59
N PRO A 96 -14.33 1.36 9.09
CA PRO A 96 -15.70 1.67 9.50
C PRO A 96 -15.74 2.49 10.79
N ASP A 97 -16.81 3.25 10.98
CA ASP A 97 -17.01 4.07 12.19
C ASP A 97 -16.97 3.24 13.48
N SER A 98 -17.39 1.97 13.43
CA SER A 98 -17.28 1.02 14.54
C SER A 98 -15.85 0.72 15.00
N MET A 99 -14.86 1.05 14.16
CA MET A 99 -13.43 0.86 14.41
C MET A 99 -12.65 2.20 14.39
N ALA A 100 -13.33 3.35 14.47
CA ALA A 100 -12.73 4.68 14.31
C ALA A 100 -11.62 4.99 15.32
N GLU A 101 -11.62 4.33 16.49
CA GLU A 101 -10.57 4.45 17.52
C GLU A 101 -9.31 3.62 17.20
N SER A 102 -9.32 2.83 16.11
CA SER A 102 -8.18 2.05 15.68
C SER A 102 -7.09 2.96 15.08
N LYS A 103 -5.84 2.51 15.19
CA LYS A 103 -4.70 3.14 14.54
C LYS A 103 -4.31 2.35 13.31
N ALA A 104 -4.34 2.99 12.15
CA ALA A 104 -3.97 2.38 10.89
C ALA A 104 -2.49 2.64 10.55
N TYR A 105 -1.82 1.59 10.12
CA TYR A 105 -0.42 1.58 9.69
C TYR A 105 -0.36 0.99 8.29
N GLY A 106 0.28 1.71 7.37
CA GLY A 106 0.46 1.27 6.00
C GLY A 106 1.94 1.11 5.66
N VAL A 107 2.24 0.18 4.76
CA VAL A 107 3.54 0.11 4.09
C VAL A 107 3.30 0.09 2.59
N GLU A 108 4.03 0.90 1.84
CA GLU A 108 3.92 0.97 0.38
C GLU A 108 5.30 1.17 -0.24
N ILE A 109 5.63 0.33 -1.22
CA ILE A 109 6.91 0.39 -1.92
C ILE A 109 6.92 1.44 -3.02
N ASP A 110 5.78 1.65 -3.70
CA ASP A 110 5.66 2.70 -4.72
C ASP A 110 5.63 4.07 -4.06
N SER A 111 6.65 4.88 -4.37
CA SER A 111 6.85 6.18 -3.74
C SER A 111 5.73 7.17 -4.04
N ILE A 112 5.08 7.07 -5.19
CA ILE A 112 3.97 7.96 -5.57
C ILE A 112 2.71 7.58 -4.79
N SER A 113 2.30 6.31 -4.86
CA SER A 113 1.14 5.80 -4.12
C SER A 113 1.27 6.00 -2.61
N GLY A 114 2.44 5.69 -2.05
CA GLY A 114 2.69 5.84 -0.61
C GLY A 114 2.66 7.30 -0.15
N ARG A 115 3.23 8.24 -0.92
CA ARG A 115 3.15 9.68 -0.62
C ARG A 115 1.72 10.21 -0.76
N ILE A 116 0.95 9.72 -1.72
CA ILE A 116 -0.47 10.05 -1.85
C ILE A 116 -1.22 9.56 -0.61
N ALA A 117 -1.02 8.31 -0.20
CA ALA A 117 -1.64 7.75 0.99
C ALA A 117 -1.31 8.56 2.26
N GLN A 118 -0.05 8.99 2.44
CA GLN A 118 0.35 9.87 3.55
C GLN A 118 -0.41 11.20 3.56
N GLN A 119 -0.71 11.75 2.40
CA GLN A 119 -1.43 13.01 2.29
C GLN A 119 -2.94 12.85 2.45
N LEU A 120 -3.50 11.72 2.04
CA LEU A 120 -4.92 11.41 2.20
C LEU A 120 -5.26 11.05 3.65
N TYR A 121 -4.41 10.25 4.31
CA TYR A 121 -4.67 9.69 5.65
C TYR A 121 -3.67 10.22 6.67
N GLN A 122 -3.71 11.52 6.93
CA GLN A 122 -2.72 12.26 7.73
C GLN A 122 -2.65 11.82 9.20
N ASN A 123 -3.66 11.11 9.70
CA ASN A 123 -3.68 10.53 11.05
C ASN A 123 -3.15 9.09 11.10
N SER A 124 -2.80 8.50 9.96
CA SER A 124 -2.26 7.14 9.85
C SER A 124 -0.75 7.17 9.71
N SER A 125 -0.09 6.08 10.11
CA SER A 125 1.36 5.93 9.99
C SER A 125 1.68 5.14 8.72
N ILE A 126 2.13 5.80 7.66
CA ILE A 126 2.43 5.16 6.37
C ILE A 126 3.92 5.25 6.08
N ALA A 127 4.57 4.08 5.97
CA ALA A 127 5.97 3.94 5.59
C ALA A 127 6.08 3.75 4.07
N VAL A 128 6.77 4.65 3.41
CA VAL A 128 7.06 4.54 1.96
C VAL A 128 8.38 3.79 1.81
N ASN A 129 8.30 2.47 1.76
CA ASN A 129 9.44 1.57 1.64
C ASN A 129 8.97 0.15 1.33
N GLY A 130 9.90 -0.74 0.90
CA GLY A 130 9.60 -2.18 0.84
C GLY A 130 9.31 -2.76 2.23
N PHE A 131 8.35 -3.68 2.30
CA PHE A 131 7.96 -4.30 3.58
C PHE A 131 9.15 -4.97 4.28
N GLU A 132 10.10 -5.52 3.50
CA GLU A 132 11.34 -6.13 4.02
C GLU A 132 12.26 -5.13 4.74
N LYS A 133 12.15 -3.85 4.44
CA LYS A 133 13.00 -2.79 5.02
C LYS A 133 12.36 -2.09 6.22
N VAL A 134 11.05 -2.28 6.42
CA VAL A 134 10.35 -1.63 7.52
C VAL A 134 10.52 -2.43 8.81
N GLN A 135 11.05 -1.76 9.84
CA GLN A 135 11.20 -2.33 11.18
C GLN A 135 9.92 -2.08 11.99
N MET A 136 9.34 -3.13 12.52
CA MET A 136 8.13 -3.08 13.34
C MET A 136 8.32 -4.01 14.55
N PRO A 137 7.79 -3.66 15.73
CA PRO A 137 7.82 -4.56 16.88
C PRO A 137 7.03 -5.84 16.58
N ASP A 138 7.47 -6.96 17.18
CA ASP A 138 6.71 -8.20 17.13
C ASP A 138 5.45 -8.09 18.01
N SER A 139 4.35 -8.72 17.60
CA SER A 139 3.06 -8.73 18.31
C SER A 139 2.50 -7.31 18.59
N PHE A 140 2.74 -6.37 17.69
CA PHE A 140 2.28 -4.99 17.84
C PHE A 140 0.91 -4.74 17.22
N PHE A 141 0.55 -5.49 16.17
CA PHE A 141 -0.71 -5.31 15.47
C PHE A 141 -1.75 -6.31 15.96
N ASP A 142 -2.97 -5.83 16.14
CA ASP A 142 -4.12 -6.62 16.56
C ASP A 142 -4.86 -7.23 15.36
N ALA A 143 -4.70 -6.62 14.18
CA ALA A 143 -5.24 -7.12 12.92
C ALA A 143 -4.34 -6.70 11.74
N SER A 144 -4.34 -7.51 10.68
CA SER A 144 -3.79 -7.12 9.40
C SER A 144 -4.79 -7.41 8.29
N LEU A 145 -4.96 -6.43 7.42
CA LEU A 145 -5.87 -6.48 6.27
C LEU A 145 -5.13 -5.94 5.06
N GLY A 146 -5.40 -6.48 3.89
CA GLY A 146 -4.81 -5.95 2.67
C GLY A 146 -4.88 -6.93 1.51
N ASN A 147 -4.46 -6.44 0.35
CA ASN A 147 -4.20 -7.23 -0.83
C ASN A 147 -2.68 -7.28 -1.03
N ILE A 148 -2.05 -8.37 -0.56
CA ILE A 148 -0.60 -8.53 -0.61
C ILE A 148 -0.12 -8.86 -2.03
N PRO A 149 1.13 -8.52 -2.40
CA PRO A 149 1.70 -8.91 -3.68
C PRO A 149 1.86 -10.43 -3.78
N PHE A 150 1.74 -10.95 -5.00
CA PHE A 150 1.95 -12.36 -5.30
C PHE A 150 2.78 -12.52 -6.57
N GLY A 151 3.49 -13.63 -6.68
CA GLY A 151 4.36 -13.93 -7.84
C GLY A 151 5.47 -14.90 -7.48
N ASP A 152 6.20 -15.34 -8.51
CA ASP A 152 7.30 -16.32 -8.39
C ASP A 152 8.64 -15.60 -8.15
N PHE A 153 8.67 -14.67 -7.20
CA PHE A 153 9.88 -13.97 -6.79
C PHE A 153 9.97 -13.88 -5.28
N LYS A 154 11.15 -13.54 -4.78
CA LYS A 154 11.47 -13.44 -3.36
C LYS A 154 11.99 -12.05 -3.05
N VAL A 155 11.83 -11.64 -1.79
CA VAL A 155 12.51 -10.47 -1.23
C VAL A 155 13.54 -10.95 -0.22
N SER A 156 14.57 -10.14 0.02
CA SER A 156 15.58 -10.46 1.03
C SER A 156 15.26 -9.73 2.33
N ASP A 157 14.99 -10.51 3.38
CA ASP A 157 14.85 -10.05 4.75
C ASP A 157 15.59 -11.03 5.65
N ARG A 158 16.69 -10.57 6.27
CA ARG A 158 17.61 -11.41 7.03
C ARG A 158 16.92 -12.32 8.08
N LYS A 159 15.82 -11.86 8.67
CA LYS A 159 15.05 -12.64 9.67
C LYS A 159 14.37 -13.85 9.02
N TYR A 160 13.94 -13.72 7.77
CA TYR A 160 13.08 -14.68 7.06
C TYR A 160 13.76 -15.41 5.91
N ASP A 161 14.95 -15.00 5.46
CA ASP A 161 15.69 -15.58 4.32
C ASP A 161 15.88 -17.11 4.45
N LYS A 162 16.00 -17.62 5.67
CA LYS A 162 16.15 -19.05 5.95
C LYS A 162 14.97 -19.92 5.50
N TYR A 163 13.78 -19.34 5.30
CA TYR A 163 12.57 -20.05 4.88
C TYR A 163 12.45 -20.14 3.36
N HIS A 164 13.20 -19.34 2.61
CA HIS A 164 13.14 -19.30 1.14
C HIS A 164 11.76 -19.04 0.56
N TRP A 165 10.92 -18.33 1.28
CA TRP A 165 9.53 -18.03 0.91
C TRP A 165 9.42 -17.23 -0.38
N LEU A 166 8.36 -17.47 -1.15
CA LEU A 166 7.89 -16.56 -2.19
C LEU A 166 7.31 -15.30 -1.56
N ILE A 167 7.14 -14.26 -2.36
CA ILE A 167 6.71 -12.93 -1.87
C ILE A 167 5.44 -13.00 -1.02
N HIS A 168 4.43 -13.75 -1.43
CA HIS A 168 3.16 -13.88 -0.71
C HIS A 168 3.32 -14.63 0.62
N ASP A 169 4.09 -15.72 0.66
CA ASP A 169 4.37 -16.45 1.89
C ASP A 169 5.16 -15.58 2.89
N TYR A 170 6.11 -14.80 2.36
CA TYR A 170 6.88 -13.86 3.16
C TYR A 170 5.98 -12.80 3.81
N PHE A 171 5.03 -12.22 3.05
CA PHE A 171 4.10 -11.24 3.60
C PHE A 171 3.24 -11.84 4.71
N PHE A 172 2.69 -13.06 4.51
CA PHE A 172 1.96 -13.78 5.55
C PHE A 172 2.84 -14.05 6.78
N GLY A 173 4.01 -14.65 6.58
CA GLY A 173 4.90 -15.02 7.69
C GLY A 173 5.37 -13.82 8.50
N LYS A 174 5.78 -12.73 7.84
CA LYS A 174 6.20 -11.51 8.54
C LYS A 174 5.03 -10.84 9.26
N THR A 175 3.85 -10.79 8.65
CA THR A 175 2.65 -10.19 9.25
C THR A 175 2.21 -10.92 10.51
N LEU A 176 2.30 -12.27 10.53
CA LEU A 176 1.96 -13.07 11.71
C LEU A 176 2.91 -12.85 12.90
N ASP A 177 4.14 -12.43 12.64
CA ASP A 177 5.10 -12.07 13.71
C ASP A 177 4.82 -10.67 14.29
N LYS A 178 4.13 -9.80 13.56
CA LYS A 178 3.99 -8.38 13.86
C LYS A 178 2.66 -8.04 14.50
#